data_acf4e16027be4f7c66e2551ab93a60f9
#
_entry.id   acf4e16027be4f7c66e2551ab93a60f9
#
_cell.length_a   1.000
_cell.length_b   1.000
_cell.length_c   1.000
_cell.angle_alpha   90.00
_cell.angle_beta   90.00
_cell.angle_gamma   90.00
#
_symmetry.space_group_name_H-M   'P 1'
#
loop_
_entity.id
_entity.type
_entity.pdbx_description
1 polymer ?
#
loop_
_entity_poly.entity_id
_entity_poly.type
_entity_poly.pdbx_seq_one_letter_code
_entity_poly.pdbx_strand_id
1 'polypeptide(L)'
;MRYPRQPAGFIVTTLLIALLVPASHAAPPPDTELMQDLLRWAGKLTGLDPPAALPTLTALPDTELARRVCPDEPRHCRTLIAVYDTERTEILYRDTLDLRDETDQSYLVHELVHYLQHRRDGDALFADCPHVMQAESEAYAAQNRYLAHFKQWRRVGEILRFTHCPTATAAPLVTPGEPAALTSRSPQGR
;
A
#
# COMPACT_ATOMS: atom_id res chain seq x y z
N MET A 1 64.63 -25.13 55.20
CA MET A 1 63.87 -25.64 54.06
C MET A 1 62.65 -24.71 53.88
N ARG A 2 62.67 -23.89 52.80
CA ARG A 2 61.54 -22.92 52.51
C ARG A 2 60.77 -23.43 51.30
N TYR A 3 59.46 -23.70 51.47
CA TYR A 3 58.56 -24.04 50.36
C TYR A 3 58.13 -22.77 49.65
N PRO A 4 58.11 -22.73 48.28
CA PRO A 4 57.56 -21.62 47.53
C PRO A 4 56.04 -21.70 47.50
N ARG A 5 55.38 -20.55 47.74
CA ARG A 5 53.92 -20.35 47.57
C ARG A 5 53.61 -20.25 46.08
N GLN A 6 52.68 -21.07 45.62
CA GLN A 6 52.10 -20.94 44.26
C GLN A 6 51.06 -19.82 44.28
N PRO A 7 50.98 -19.00 43.22
CA PRO A 7 49.93 -17.98 43.08
C PRO A 7 48.60 -18.64 42.66
N ALA A 8 47.51 -18.26 43.33
CA ALA A 8 46.14 -18.64 42.99
C ALA A 8 45.75 -18.03 41.63
N GLY A 9 45.57 -18.87 40.63
CA GLY A 9 45.02 -18.47 39.34
C GLY A 9 43.53 -18.18 39.44
N PHE A 10 43.12 -16.94 39.18
CA PHE A 10 41.72 -16.56 39.01
C PHE A 10 41.21 -17.07 37.67
N ILE A 11 40.31 -18.06 37.68
CA ILE A 11 39.58 -18.48 36.48
C ILE A 11 38.45 -17.47 36.26
N VAL A 12 38.61 -16.58 35.29
CA VAL A 12 37.52 -15.72 34.81
C VAL A 12 36.64 -16.52 33.87
N THR A 13 35.54 -17.00 34.38
CA THR A 13 34.51 -17.68 33.58
C THR A 13 33.71 -16.61 32.83
N THR A 14 34.04 -16.41 31.55
CA THR A 14 33.28 -15.51 30.67
C THR A 14 31.94 -16.18 30.32
N LEU A 15 30.84 -15.71 30.92
CA LEU A 15 29.49 -16.15 30.60
C LEU A 15 29.08 -15.52 29.27
N LEU A 16 29.10 -16.30 28.17
CA LEU A 16 28.56 -15.90 26.88
C LEU A 16 27.01 -15.95 26.98
N ILE A 17 26.39 -14.79 27.16
CA ILE A 17 24.94 -14.66 27.04
C ILE A 17 24.62 -14.61 25.54
N ALA A 18 24.18 -15.73 24.96
CA ALA A 18 23.61 -15.77 23.62
C ALA A 18 22.26 -15.03 23.63
N LEU A 19 22.24 -13.82 23.08
CA LEU A 19 21.01 -13.08 22.79
C LEU A 19 20.23 -13.85 21.72
N LEU A 20 19.22 -14.60 22.13
CA LEU A 20 18.22 -15.17 21.22
C LEU A 20 17.41 -14.01 20.66
N VAL A 21 17.80 -13.53 19.48
CA VAL A 21 16.98 -12.62 18.67
C VAL A 21 15.79 -13.45 18.17
N PRO A 22 14.54 -13.11 18.52
CA PRO A 22 13.40 -13.80 17.93
C PRO A 22 13.44 -13.60 16.41
N ALA A 23 13.51 -14.70 15.67
CA ALA A 23 13.36 -14.66 14.22
C ALA A 23 11.95 -14.15 13.93
N SER A 24 11.83 -12.97 13.32
CA SER A 24 10.57 -12.49 12.76
C SER A 24 10.13 -13.50 11.71
N HIS A 25 9.12 -14.29 12.02
CA HIS A 25 8.50 -15.20 11.07
C HIS A 25 7.65 -14.33 10.14
N ALA A 26 8.23 -13.89 9.02
CA ALA A 26 7.43 -13.39 7.92
C ALA A 26 6.46 -14.51 7.48
N ALA A 27 5.19 -14.16 7.30
CA ALA A 27 4.22 -15.11 6.76
C ALA A 27 4.75 -15.68 5.42
N PRO A 28 4.58 -16.98 5.15
CA PRO A 28 4.98 -17.52 3.86
C PRO A 28 4.21 -16.80 2.76
N PRO A 29 4.83 -16.57 1.58
CA PRO A 29 4.13 -15.97 0.45
C PRO A 29 2.89 -16.81 0.13
N PRO A 30 1.79 -16.20 -0.34
CA PRO A 30 0.58 -16.92 -0.70
C PRO A 30 0.90 -17.93 -1.79
N ASP A 31 0.22 -19.08 -1.71
CA ASP A 31 0.32 -20.11 -2.73
C ASP A 31 -0.06 -19.53 -4.10
N THR A 32 0.73 -19.85 -5.12
CA THR A 32 0.48 -19.44 -6.51
C THR A 32 -0.91 -19.86 -6.99
N GLU A 33 -1.40 -21.03 -6.57
CA GLU A 33 -2.73 -21.52 -6.92
C GLU A 33 -3.83 -20.64 -6.33
N LEU A 34 -3.71 -20.28 -5.05
CA LEU A 34 -4.63 -19.34 -4.40
C LEU A 34 -4.65 -18.01 -5.15
N MET A 35 -3.49 -17.46 -5.50
CA MET A 35 -3.42 -16.17 -6.19
C MET A 35 -4.04 -16.22 -7.59
N GLN A 36 -3.87 -17.32 -8.32
CA GLN A 36 -4.57 -17.53 -9.59
C GLN A 36 -6.08 -17.62 -9.41
N ASP A 37 -6.55 -18.26 -8.33
CA ASP A 37 -7.97 -18.32 -8.01
C ASP A 37 -8.54 -16.93 -7.69
N LEU A 38 -7.85 -16.15 -6.87
CA LEU A 38 -8.27 -14.79 -6.55
C LEU A 38 -8.26 -13.87 -7.78
N LEU A 39 -7.28 -14.03 -8.68
CA LEU A 39 -7.24 -13.30 -9.94
C LEU A 39 -8.42 -13.68 -10.85
N ARG A 40 -8.78 -14.97 -10.93
CA ARG A 40 -9.98 -15.42 -11.65
C ARG A 40 -11.26 -14.81 -11.04
N TRP A 41 -11.33 -14.73 -9.71
CA TRP A 41 -12.44 -14.04 -9.03
C TRP A 41 -12.50 -12.55 -9.40
N ALA A 42 -11.38 -11.83 -9.35
CA ALA A 42 -11.31 -10.41 -9.74
C ALA A 42 -11.83 -10.24 -11.19
N GLY A 43 -11.36 -11.05 -12.12
CA GLY A 43 -11.83 -11.04 -13.52
C GLY A 43 -13.32 -11.32 -13.66
N LYS A 44 -13.84 -12.39 -13.03
CA LYS A 44 -15.26 -12.75 -13.05
C LYS A 44 -16.16 -11.63 -12.48
N LEU A 45 -15.71 -10.96 -11.42
CA LEU A 45 -16.52 -9.95 -10.73
C LEU A 45 -16.51 -8.60 -11.45
N THR A 46 -15.50 -8.31 -12.26
CA THR A 46 -15.35 -7.06 -13.02
C THR A 46 -15.70 -7.21 -14.49
N GLY A 47 -15.65 -8.43 -15.03
CA GLY A 47 -15.77 -8.70 -16.46
C GLY A 47 -14.45 -8.42 -17.23
N LEU A 48 -13.35 -8.22 -16.52
CA LEU A 48 -12.02 -8.03 -17.11
C LEU A 48 -11.33 -9.39 -17.32
N ASP A 49 -10.61 -9.54 -18.43
CA ASP A 49 -9.91 -10.77 -18.73
C ASP A 49 -8.63 -10.90 -17.88
N PRO A 50 -8.51 -11.94 -17.03
CA PRO A 50 -7.33 -12.14 -16.23
C PRO A 50 -6.17 -12.67 -17.09
N PRO A 51 -4.97 -12.07 -17.02
CA PRO A 51 -3.79 -12.58 -17.67
C PRO A 51 -3.26 -13.84 -16.98
N ALA A 52 -2.40 -14.59 -17.66
CA ALA A 52 -1.71 -15.73 -17.05
C ALA A 52 -0.66 -15.29 -16.00
N ALA A 53 -0.10 -14.09 -16.18
CA ALA A 53 0.90 -13.55 -15.27
C ALA A 53 0.23 -12.97 -14.02
N LEU A 54 0.81 -13.23 -12.85
CA LEU A 54 0.45 -12.63 -11.58
C LEU A 54 1.32 -11.39 -11.30
N PRO A 55 0.80 -10.40 -10.57
CA PRO A 55 1.65 -9.37 -9.99
C PRO A 55 2.57 -9.98 -8.93
N THR A 56 3.69 -9.33 -8.62
CA THR A 56 4.53 -9.71 -7.47
C THR A 56 3.75 -9.45 -6.17
N LEU A 57 3.93 -10.31 -5.17
CA LEU A 57 3.29 -10.15 -3.87
C LEU A 57 4.33 -10.07 -2.77
N THR A 58 4.20 -9.06 -1.93
CA THR A 58 5.12 -8.82 -0.80
C THR A 58 4.35 -8.57 0.47
N ALA A 59 4.49 -9.50 1.42
CA ALA A 59 3.96 -9.35 2.77
C ALA A 59 4.90 -8.45 3.59
N LEU A 60 4.36 -7.46 4.28
CA LEU A 60 5.12 -6.50 5.07
C LEU A 60 4.48 -6.29 6.45
N PRO A 61 5.29 -6.09 7.51
CA PRO A 61 4.79 -5.56 8.77
C PRO A 61 4.08 -4.20 8.57
N ASP A 62 3.02 -3.94 9.33
CA ASP A 62 2.19 -2.72 9.23
C ASP A 62 3.00 -1.42 9.13
N THR A 63 4.05 -1.31 9.96
CA THR A 63 4.90 -0.12 9.98
C THR A 63 5.77 0.01 8.76
N GLU A 64 6.14 -1.10 8.14
CA GLU A 64 6.95 -1.09 6.92
C GLU A 64 6.08 -0.83 5.70
N LEU A 65 4.90 -1.44 5.62
CA LEU A 65 3.90 -1.14 4.59
C LEU A 65 3.60 0.38 4.57
N ALA A 66 3.30 0.96 5.75
CA ALA A 66 3.03 2.38 5.86
C ALA A 66 4.19 3.27 5.39
N ARG A 67 5.44 2.91 5.74
CA ARG A 67 6.63 3.66 5.31
C ARG A 67 6.91 3.52 3.81
N ARG A 68 6.65 2.35 3.24
CA ARG A 68 6.90 2.10 1.82
C ARG A 68 5.91 2.85 0.93
N VAL A 69 4.66 2.95 1.35
CA VAL A 69 3.60 3.63 0.59
C VAL A 69 3.60 5.14 0.85
N CYS A 70 3.83 5.57 2.08
CA CYS A 70 3.83 6.97 2.50
C CYS A 70 5.17 7.34 3.16
N PRO A 71 6.28 7.44 2.41
CA PRO A 71 7.61 7.63 2.98
C PRO A 71 7.72 8.93 3.79
N ASP A 72 7.09 10.02 3.34
CA ASP A 72 7.15 11.33 4.00
C ASP A 72 6.26 11.38 5.23
N GLU A 73 5.08 10.75 5.18
CA GLU A 73 4.10 10.77 6.25
C GLU A 73 3.49 9.38 6.54
N PRO A 74 4.26 8.43 7.10
CA PRO A 74 3.79 7.06 7.31
C PRO A 74 2.53 6.93 8.16
N ARG A 75 2.23 7.97 8.97
CA ARG A 75 1.03 7.98 9.82
C ARG A 75 -0.27 7.97 9.02
N HIS A 76 -0.27 8.53 7.80
CA HIS A 76 -1.44 8.56 6.93
C HIS A 76 -1.78 7.17 6.38
N CYS A 77 -0.79 6.31 6.23
CA CYS A 77 -0.96 4.95 5.71
C CYS A 77 -1.08 3.85 6.79
N ARG A 78 -1.26 4.21 8.06
CA ARG A 78 -1.34 3.22 9.16
C ARG A 78 -2.53 2.27 9.07
N THR A 79 -3.60 2.68 8.42
CA THR A 79 -4.81 1.86 8.27
C THR A 79 -4.82 1.06 6.96
N LEU A 80 -3.81 1.24 6.12
CA LEU A 80 -3.67 0.53 4.86
C LEU A 80 -3.50 -0.96 5.12
N ILE A 81 -4.25 -1.80 4.45
CA ILE A 81 -4.20 -3.27 4.58
C ILE A 81 -3.42 -3.88 3.43
N ALA A 82 -3.69 -3.44 2.22
CA ALA A 82 -3.00 -3.81 0.99
C ALA A 82 -2.98 -2.63 0.03
N VAL A 83 -2.12 -2.68 -0.99
CA VAL A 83 -2.05 -1.69 -2.07
C VAL A 83 -1.40 -2.30 -3.30
N TYR A 84 -1.92 -1.96 -4.47
CA TYR A 84 -1.31 -2.27 -5.75
C TYR A 84 -0.39 -1.12 -6.21
N ASP A 85 0.90 -1.43 -6.35
CA ASP A 85 1.92 -0.52 -6.91
C ASP A 85 1.96 -0.69 -8.43
N THR A 86 1.50 0.33 -9.17
CA THR A 86 1.45 0.31 -10.63
C THR A 86 2.84 0.34 -11.26
N GLU A 87 3.79 1.05 -10.64
CA GLU A 87 5.16 1.19 -11.18
C GLU A 87 5.91 -0.15 -11.16
N ARG A 88 5.68 -0.95 -10.11
CA ARG A 88 6.37 -2.24 -9.92
C ARG A 88 5.53 -3.44 -10.32
N THR A 89 4.26 -3.24 -10.63
CA THR A 89 3.30 -4.34 -10.82
C THR A 89 3.34 -5.29 -9.62
N GLU A 90 3.23 -4.71 -8.42
CA GLU A 90 3.41 -5.40 -7.14
C GLU A 90 2.21 -5.13 -6.23
N ILE A 91 1.75 -6.16 -5.51
CA ILE A 91 0.80 -5.99 -4.41
C ILE A 91 1.57 -6.09 -3.10
N LEU A 92 1.56 -5.01 -2.33
CA LEU A 92 2.06 -4.95 -0.97
C LEU A 92 0.88 -5.19 -0.03
N TYR A 93 1.05 -6.04 0.98
CA TYR A 93 -0.02 -6.33 1.94
C TYR A 93 0.54 -6.62 3.34
N ARG A 94 -0.31 -6.50 4.36
CA ARG A 94 0.10 -6.80 5.74
C ARG A 94 0.40 -8.27 5.92
N ASP A 95 1.52 -8.59 6.57
CA ASP A 95 1.91 -9.96 6.94
C ASP A 95 1.00 -10.60 7.99
N THR A 96 0.10 -9.81 8.60
CA THR A 96 -0.90 -10.25 9.57
C THR A 96 -2.18 -10.82 8.93
N LEU A 97 -2.34 -10.74 7.59
CA LEU A 97 -3.50 -11.34 6.92
C LEU A 97 -3.45 -12.87 7.01
N ASP A 98 -4.56 -13.47 7.44
CA ASP A 98 -4.77 -14.92 7.33
C ASP A 98 -5.41 -15.27 5.98
N LEU A 99 -4.59 -15.64 5.01
CA LEU A 99 -5.06 -15.95 3.66
C LEU A 99 -5.87 -17.27 3.55
N ARG A 100 -6.24 -17.89 4.68
CA ARG A 100 -7.26 -18.96 4.75
C ARG A 100 -8.65 -18.40 5.06
N ASP A 101 -8.74 -17.13 5.45
CA ASP A 101 -9.98 -16.41 5.71
C ASP A 101 -10.40 -15.59 4.50
N GLU A 102 -11.65 -15.76 4.05
CA GLU A 102 -12.16 -15.10 2.85
C GLU A 102 -12.28 -13.58 3.02
N THR A 103 -12.41 -13.09 4.27
CA THR A 103 -12.41 -11.65 4.52
C THR A 103 -11.03 -11.07 4.20
N ASP A 104 -9.97 -11.73 4.64
CA ASP A 104 -8.60 -11.31 4.39
C ASP A 104 -8.22 -11.49 2.91
N GLN A 105 -8.65 -12.60 2.27
CA GLN A 105 -8.51 -12.78 0.84
C GLN A 105 -9.18 -11.66 0.04
N SER A 106 -10.30 -11.12 0.53
CA SER A 106 -11.05 -10.07 -0.17
C SER A 106 -10.23 -8.79 -0.39
N TYR A 107 -9.26 -8.49 0.47
CA TYR A 107 -8.34 -7.37 0.26
C TYR A 107 -7.42 -7.62 -0.93
N LEU A 108 -6.94 -8.85 -1.09
CA LEU A 108 -6.13 -9.20 -2.27
C LEU A 108 -6.98 -9.20 -3.55
N VAL A 109 -8.27 -9.60 -3.49
CA VAL A 109 -9.19 -9.47 -4.62
C VAL A 109 -9.33 -8.00 -5.03
N HIS A 110 -9.43 -7.07 -4.09
CA HIS A 110 -9.47 -5.63 -4.35
C HIS A 110 -8.22 -5.17 -5.13
N GLU A 111 -7.03 -5.51 -4.65
CA GLU A 111 -5.79 -5.13 -5.30
C GLU A 111 -5.60 -5.80 -6.68
N LEU A 112 -6.09 -7.04 -6.83
CA LEU A 112 -6.09 -7.72 -8.12
C LEU A 112 -7.06 -7.07 -9.11
N VAL A 113 -8.15 -6.44 -8.66
CA VAL A 113 -8.99 -5.60 -9.53
C VAL A 113 -8.19 -4.40 -10.03
N HIS A 114 -7.43 -3.71 -9.19
CA HIS A 114 -6.55 -2.61 -9.62
C HIS A 114 -5.48 -3.10 -10.61
N TYR A 115 -4.92 -4.29 -10.41
CA TYR A 115 -4.02 -4.89 -11.40
C TYR A 115 -4.71 -5.08 -12.76
N LEU A 116 -5.95 -5.58 -12.80
CA LEU A 116 -6.71 -5.76 -14.05
C LEU A 116 -7.07 -4.41 -14.69
N GLN A 117 -7.48 -3.43 -13.88
CA GLN A 117 -7.77 -2.08 -14.33
C GLN A 117 -6.51 -1.41 -14.92
N HIS A 118 -5.35 -1.54 -14.27
CA HIS A 118 -4.10 -1.01 -14.80
C HIS A 118 -3.72 -1.63 -16.15
N ARG A 119 -4.01 -2.90 -16.36
CA ARG A 119 -3.82 -3.53 -17.67
C ARG A 119 -4.79 -3.01 -18.74
N ARG A 120 -5.98 -2.59 -18.36
CA ARG A 120 -6.99 -1.99 -19.26
C ARG A 120 -6.66 -0.52 -19.56
N ASP A 121 -6.35 0.27 -18.55
CA ASP A 121 -6.34 1.73 -18.60
C ASP A 121 -4.91 2.32 -18.61
N GLY A 122 -3.89 1.51 -18.27
CA GLY A 122 -2.51 1.98 -18.16
C GLY A 122 -2.36 3.10 -17.13
N ASP A 123 -1.52 4.08 -17.44
CA ASP A 123 -1.24 5.23 -16.57
C ASP A 123 -2.46 6.13 -16.30
N ALA A 124 -3.55 5.97 -17.07
CA ALA A 124 -4.77 6.72 -16.84
C ALA A 124 -5.54 6.27 -15.59
N LEU A 125 -5.27 5.07 -15.06
CA LEU A 125 -6.01 4.49 -13.94
C LEU A 125 -6.13 5.41 -12.73
N PHE A 126 -5.04 6.07 -12.37
CA PHE A 126 -4.96 6.99 -11.22
C PHE A 126 -4.53 8.41 -11.60
N ALA A 127 -4.79 8.82 -12.86
CA ALA A 127 -4.30 10.10 -13.39
C ALA A 127 -4.90 11.32 -12.67
N ASP A 128 -6.13 11.21 -12.21
CA ASP A 128 -6.82 12.28 -11.49
C ASP A 128 -7.86 11.73 -10.52
N CYS A 129 -8.43 12.61 -9.72
CA CYS A 129 -9.40 12.22 -8.70
C CYS A 129 -10.63 11.48 -9.27
N PRO A 130 -11.28 11.88 -10.39
CA PRO A 130 -12.37 11.10 -10.99
C PRO A 130 -11.97 9.67 -11.36
N HIS A 131 -10.78 9.46 -11.95
CA HIS A 131 -10.28 8.12 -12.29
C HIS A 131 -10.04 7.28 -11.04
N VAL A 132 -9.42 7.86 -10.01
CA VAL A 132 -9.24 7.19 -8.70
C VAL A 132 -10.60 6.77 -8.13
N MET A 133 -11.57 7.69 -8.08
CA MET A 133 -12.90 7.39 -7.53
C MET A 133 -13.62 6.29 -8.29
N GLN A 134 -13.49 6.25 -9.62
CA GLN A 134 -14.06 5.20 -10.44
C GLN A 134 -13.38 3.87 -10.18
N ALA A 135 -12.04 3.83 -10.19
CA ALA A 135 -11.25 2.63 -9.95
C ALA A 135 -11.59 2.00 -8.60
N GLU A 136 -11.60 2.80 -7.53
CA GLU A 136 -11.95 2.38 -6.18
C GLU A 136 -13.40 1.87 -6.08
N SER A 137 -14.34 2.55 -6.74
CA SER A 137 -15.74 2.13 -6.76
C SER A 137 -15.92 0.74 -7.39
N GLU A 138 -15.25 0.46 -8.50
CA GLU A 138 -15.25 -0.85 -9.16
C GLU A 138 -14.59 -1.92 -8.27
N ALA A 139 -13.44 -1.60 -7.65
CA ALA A 139 -12.70 -2.52 -6.80
C ALA A 139 -13.48 -2.89 -5.53
N TYR A 140 -14.06 -1.89 -4.82
CA TYR A 140 -14.93 -2.18 -3.67
C TYR A 140 -16.22 -2.91 -4.05
N ALA A 141 -16.80 -2.63 -5.22
CA ALA A 141 -17.95 -3.38 -5.70
C ALA A 141 -17.62 -4.85 -5.95
N ALA A 142 -16.45 -5.15 -6.50
CA ALA A 142 -15.96 -6.52 -6.68
C ALA A 142 -15.68 -7.17 -5.31
N GLN A 143 -14.97 -6.50 -4.41
CA GLN A 143 -14.67 -6.98 -3.06
C GLN A 143 -15.94 -7.32 -2.28
N ASN A 144 -16.96 -6.45 -2.31
CA ASN A 144 -18.22 -6.70 -1.62
C ASN A 144 -19.00 -7.88 -2.24
N ARG A 145 -18.91 -8.10 -3.56
CA ARG A 145 -19.51 -9.28 -4.21
C ARG A 145 -18.78 -10.56 -3.85
N TYR A 146 -17.44 -10.52 -3.72
CA TYR A 146 -16.64 -11.63 -3.22
C TYR A 146 -17.05 -12.01 -1.80
N LEU A 147 -17.08 -11.04 -0.89
CA LEU A 147 -17.52 -11.22 0.50
C LEU A 147 -18.94 -11.83 0.57
N ALA A 148 -19.87 -11.31 -0.20
CA ALA A 148 -21.25 -11.80 -0.23
C ALA A 148 -21.33 -13.26 -0.73
N HIS A 149 -20.50 -13.65 -1.71
CA HIS A 149 -20.45 -15.03 -2.22
C HIS A 149 -20.08 -16.02 -1.10
N PHE A 150 -19.13 -15.66 -0.25
CA PHE A 150 -18.69 -16.46 0.88
C PHE A 150 -19.50 -16.19 2.17
N LYS A 151 -20.66 -15.53 2.04
CA LYS A 151 -21.58 -15.20 3.15
C LYS A 151 -20.94 -14.37 4.26
N GLN A 152 -19.93 -13.59 3.91
CA GLN A 152 -19.33 -12.61 4.80
C GLN A 152 -20.23 -11.34 4.80
N TRP A 153 -20.82 -11.03 5.95
CA TRP A 153 -21.82 -9.93 6.08
C TRP A 153 -21.16 -8.55 6.20
N ARG A 154 -19.84 -8.47 6.09
CA ARG A 154 -19.08 -7.22 6.13
C ARG A 154 -19.22 -6.48 4.80
N ARG A 155 -19.37 -5.15 4.87
CA ARG A 155 -19.28 -4.26 3.71
C ARG A 155 -18.07 -3.34 3.87
N VAL A 156 -17.38 -3.08 2.78
CA VAL A 156 -16.21 -2.20 2.69
C VAL A 156 -16.45 -1.09 1.67
N GLY A 157 -15.60 -0.06 1.69
CA GLY A 157 -15.66 1.05 0.73
C GLY A 157 -16.74 2.10 1.02
N GLU A 158 -17.43 2.04 2.17
CA GLU A 158 -18.48 3.03 2.54
C GLU A 158 -17.94 4.47 2.59
N ILE A 159 -16.63 4.64 2.81
CA ILE A 159 -15.98 5.96 2.84
C ILE A 159 -16.10 6.70 1.50
N LEU A 160 -16.19 5.99 0.38
CA LEU A 160 -16.30 6.61 -0.93
C LEU A 160 -17.57 7.48 -1.08
N ARG A 161 -18.62 7.19 -0.31
CA ARG A 161 -19.85 8.01 -0.30
C ARG A 161 -19.63 9.44 0.20
N PHE A 162 -18.56 9.64 0.96
CA PHE A 162 -18.21 10.92 1.58
C PHE A 162 -16.98 11.55 0.94
N THR A 163 -16.35 10.85 -0.03
CA THR A 163 -15.20 11.34 -0.75
C THR A 163 -15.67 12.03 -2.02
N HIS A 164 -15.28 13.29 -2.18
CA HIS A 164 -15.61 14.08 -3.36
C HIS A 164 -14.34 14.62 -4.00
N CYS A 165 -14.30 14.58 -5.31
CA CYS A 165 -13.24 15.25 -6.04
C CYS A 165 -13.36 16.77 -5.89
N PRO A 166 -12.25 17.50 -5.70
CA PRO A 166 -12.26 18.94 -5.72
C PRO A 166 -12.89 19.41 -7.04
N THR A 167 -13.92 20.27 -6.95
CA THR A 167 -14.40 20.95 -8.15
C THR A 167 -13.24 21.79 -8.66
N ALA A 168 -12.90 21.64 -9.95
CA ALA A 168 -11.98 22.56 -10.58
C ALA A 168 -12.52 23.97 -10.34
N THR A 169 -11.90 24.70 -9.42
CA THR A 169 -12.21 26.12 -9.20
C THR A 169 -11.95 26.75 -10.55
N ALA A 170 -13.00 27.28 -11.21
CA ALA A 170 -12.83 28.04 -12.44
C ALA A 170 -11.71 29.03 -12.17
N ALA A 171 -10.64 28.98 -12.97
CA ALA A 171 -9.59 29.98 -12.88
C ALA A 171 -10.29 31.35 -12.81
N PRO A 172 -9.89 32.24 -11.89
CA PRO A 172 -10.52 33.54 -11.82
C PRO A 172 -10.50 34.12 -13.22
N LEU A 173 -11.69 34.47 -13.73
CA LEU A 173 -11.82 35.15 -15.01
C LEU A 173 -10.89 36.34 -14.94
N VAL A 174 -9.73 36.27 -15.64
CA VAL A 174 -8.89 37.41 -15.86
C VAL A 174 -9.74 38.31 -16.74
N THR A 175 -10.34 39.32 -16.12
CA THR A 175 -11.01 40.42 -16.85
C THR A 175 -9.97 41.09 -17.73
N PRO A 176 -10.14 41.07 -19.05
CA PRO A 176 -9.24 41.83 -19.94
C PRO A 176 -9.47 43.30 -19.70
N GLY A 177 -8.56 43.98 -19.02
CA GLY A 177 -8.65 45.44 -18.93
C GLY A 177 -8.24 46.08 -17.62
N GLU A 178 -7.03 45.79 -17.15
CA GLU A 178 -6.39 46.75 -16.25
C GLU A 178 -4.98 47.00 -16.78
N PRO A 179 -4.67 48.25 -17.28
CA PRO A 179 -3.36 48.55 -17.82
C PRO A 179 -2.34 48.55 -16.67
N ALA A 180 -1.27 47.80 -16.88
CA ALA A 180 -0.14 47.75 -15.96
C ALA A 180 0.35 49.21 -15.70
N ALA A 181 0.24 49.63 -14.46
CA ALA A 181 0.84 50.87 -13.97
C ALA A 181 2.38 50.76 -14.10
N LEU A 182 2.93 51.46 -15.04
CA LEU A 182 4.37 51.69 -15.21
C LEU A 182 4.87 52.46 -14.00
N THR A 183 5.41 51.81 -13.00
CA THR A 183 6.21 52.47 -11.97
C THR A 183 7.57 52.80 -12.55
N SER A 184 7.71 54.06 -12.96
CA SER A 184 8.98 54.71 -13.30
C SER A 184 9.91 54.71 -12.11
N ARG A 185 10.95 53.89 -12.14
CA ARG A 185 12.10 54.04 -11.25
C ARG A 185 12.96 55.18 -11.74
N SER A 186 12.96 56.30 -11.03
CA SER A 186 13.97 57.34 -11.13
C SER A 186 15.34 56.83 -10.70
N PRO A 187 16.41 57.14 -11.43
CA PRO A 187 17.76 56.85 -10.96
C PRO A 187 18.20 57.99 -10.01
N GLN A 188 18.47 57.70 -8.77
CA GLN A 188 19.22 58.57 -7.90
C GLN A 188 20.69 58.18 -7.95
N GLY A 189 21.49 59.09 -8.57
CA GLY A 189 22.92 59.07 -8.49
C GLY A 189 23.41 59.73 -7.17
N ARG A 190 24.46 59.19 -6.64
CA ARG A 190 25.76 59.77 -6.23
C ARG A 190 26.48 58.76 -5.36
#